data_8e04cd69c2817e711db5991a5521b4c1
#
_entry.id   8e04cd69c2817e711db5991a5521b4c1
#
_cell.length_a   1.000
_cell.length_b   1.000
_cell.length_c   1.000
_cell.angle_alpha   90.00
_cell.angle_beta   90.00
_cell.angle_gamma   90.00
#
_symmetry.space_group_name_H-M   'P 1'
#
loop_
_entity.id
_entity.type
_entity.pdbx_description
1 polymer ?
#
loop_
_entity_poly.entity_id
_entity_poly.type
_entity_poly.pdbx_seq_one_letter_code
_entity_poly.pdbx_strand_id
1 'polypeptide(L)'
;LRAATHADKHFPLGTCGAGFGAAAGALKGGLGSASYVTHDGMTVGAIVACNSFGSVVAPGGKRFWAGAFEIGEEFGGLGPADARAEGENWEWAKLDPRPLGNTTIACIATDVALAPDELQRVATMAQDGMARAIRPIHAPFDGDTVFAISTARREAPAMDGPVDPRPFIVCRLGALAADVLARAIARGVYSAATPAGMRERAWASL
;
A
#
# COMPACT_ATOMS: atom_id res chain seq x y z
N LEU A 1 -6.59 -12.24 19.18
CA LEU A 1 -7.80 -13.07 19.09
C LEU A 1 -8.98 -12.32 18.48
N ARG A 2 -9.32 -11.11 18.95
CA ARG A 2 -10.44 -10.29 18.43
C ARG A 2 -10.39 -10.06 16.92
N ALA A 3 -9.23 -9.69 16.34
CA ALA A 3 -9.10 -9.45 14.91
C ALA A 3 -9.40 -10.71 14.07
N ALA A 4 -8.99 -11.88 14.54
CA ALA A 4 -9.24 -13.14 13.84
C ALA A 4 -10.73 -13.57 13.92
N THR A 5 -11.40 -13.31 15.07
CA THR A 5 -12.80 -13.68 15.27
C THR A 5 -13.81 -12.72 14.59
N HIS A 6 -13.35 -11.52 14.21
CA HIS A 6 -14.15 -10.50 13.53
C HIS A 6 -13.61 -10.17 12.13
N ALA A 7 -12.85 -11.09 11.54
CA ALA A 7 -12.38 -10.93 10.18
C ALA A 7 -13.56 -10.94 9.19
N ASP A 8 -13.67 -9.89 8.39
CA ASP A 8 -14.72 -9.71 7.39
C ASP A 8 -14.12 -9.15 6.10
N LYS A 9 -14.85 -9.30 4.99
CA LYS A 9 -14.51 -8.67 3.71
C LYS A 9 -14.68 -7.16 3.75
N HIS A 10 -15.57 -6.67 4.61
CA HIS A 10 -15.85 -5.25 4.83
C HIS A 10 -15.36 -4.87 6.21
N PHE A 11 -14.32 -4.06 6.26
CA PHE A 11 -13.75 -3.53 7.49
C PHE A 11 -13.41 -2.04 7.32
N PRO A 12 -13.45 -1.26 8.41
CA PRO A 12 -13.15 0.16 8.34
C PRO A 12 -11.68 0.39 7.96
N LEU A 13 -11.45 1.43 7.14
CA LEU A 13 -10.12 1.93 6.78
C LEU A 13 -9.75 3.18 7.61
N GLY A 14 -8.53 3.66 7.42
CA GLY A 14 -8.05 4.88 8.07
C GLY A 14 -7.69 4.67 9.53
N THR A 15 -8.28 5.46 10.41
CA THR A 15 -7.96 5.51 11.84
C THR A 15 -8.62 4.36 12.61
N CYS A 16 -8.26 3.14 12.29
CA CYS A 16 -8.75 1.95 12.96
C CYS A 16 -7.65 0.90 13.11
N GLY A 17 -7.77 0.02 14.09
CA GLY A 17 -6.83 -1.08 14.32
C GLY A 17 -5.37 -0.58 14.32
N ALA A 18 -4.53 -1.19 13.48
CA ALA A 18 -3.12 -0.80 13.33
C ALA A 18 -2.93 0.62 12.78
N GLY A 19 -3.94 1.19 12.13
CA GLY A 19 -3.93 2.58 11.63
C GLY A 19 -4.21 3.64 12.70
N PHE A 20 -4.67 3.26 13.90
CA PHE A 20 -5.10 4.22 14.92
C PHE A 20 -3.97 5.17 15.35
N GLY A 21 -2.77 4.65 15.65
CA GLY A 21 -1.60 5.44 16.04
C GLY A 21 -0.70 5.87 14.88
N ALA A 22 -1.04 5.52 13.63
CA ALA A 22 -0.18 5.72 12.48
C ALA A 22 -0.10 7.18 12.03
N ALA A 23 1.08 7.59 11.56
CA ALA A 23 1.33 8.87 10.90
C ALA A 23 2.11 8.63 9.60
N ALA A 24 1.62 9.14 8.48
CA ALA A 24 2.26 9.05 7.16
C ALA A 24 2.85 10.41 6.78
N GLY A 25 4.16 10.55 6.97
CA GLY A 25 4.76 11.87 6.98
C GLY A 25 4.14 12.77 8.05
N ALA A 26 3.79 13.98 7.69
CA ALA A 26 3.11 14.95 8.56
C ALA A 26 1.58 14.74 8.63
N LEU A 27 1.04 13.78 7.89
CA LEU A 27 -0.39 13.49 7.89
C LEU A 27 -0.74 12.33 8.80
N LYS A 28 -2.02 12.24 9.16
CA LYS A 28 -2.56 11.06 9.82
C LYS A 28 -2.43 9.85 8.90
N GLY A 29 -1.68 8.86 9.32
CA GLY A 29 -1.59 7.58 8.67
C GLY A 29 -2.81 6.70 8.95
N GLY A 30 -2.86 5.52 8.35
CA GLY A 30 -4.04 4.70 8.47
C GLY A 30 -3.88 3.25 8.03
N LEU A 31 -4.90 2.47 8.34
CA LEU A 31 -5.10 1.14 7.77
C LEU A 31 -5.72 1.29 6.38
N GLY A 32 -5.08 0.74 5.38
CA GLY A 32 -5.56 0.74 4.00
C GLY A 32 -5.73 -0.65 3.42
N SER A 33 -6.59 -0.76 2.42
CA SER A 33 -6.77 -1.99 1.66
C SER A 33 -7.25 -1.67 0.25
N ALA A 34 -6.79 -2.46 -0.71
CA ALA A 34 -7.25 -2.45 -2.09
C ALA A 34 -7.14 -3.86 -2.67
N SER A 35 -7.85 -4.09 -3.77
CA SER A 35 -7.74 -5.34 -4.52
C SER A 35 -7.93 -5.12 -6.01
N TYR A 36 -7.53 -6.12 -6.77
CA TYR A 36 -7.74 -6.19 -8.22
C TYR A 36 -8.07 -7.61 -8.62
N VAL A 37 -9.04 -7.78 -9.52
CA VAL A 37 -9.37 -9.05 -10.14
C VAL A 37 -9.04 -8.94 -11.62
N THR A 38 -8.20 -9.83 -12.11
CA THR A 38 -7.78 -9.83 -13.52
C THR A 38 -8.93 -10.35 -14.40
N HIS A 39 -8.86 -10.10 -15.72
CA HIS A 39 -9.87 -10.58 -16.68
C HIS A 39 -9.98 -12.12 -16.71
N ASP A 40 -8.91 -12.84 -16.40
CA ASP A 40 -8.88 -14.30 -16.28
C ASP A 40 -9.14 -14.78 -14.84
N GLY A 41 -9.56 -13.88 -13.95
CA GLY A 41 -10.13 -14.15 -12.63
C GLY A 41 -9.11 -14.34 -11.50
N MET A 42 -7.80 -14.13 -11.70
CA MET A 42 -6.84 -14.08 -10.58
C MET A 42 -7.12 -12.88 -9.69
N THR A 43 -7.00 -13.06 -8.39
CA THR A 43 -7.20 -11.98 -7.40
C THR A 43 -5.89 -11.61 -6.73
N VAL A 44 -5.61 -10.31 -6.64
CA VAL A 44 -4.55 -9.76 -5.80
C VAL A 44 -5.16 -8.73 -4.86
N GLY A 45 -4.85 -8.83 -3.57
CA GLY A 45 -5.28 -7.89 -2.54
C GLY A 45 -4.10 -7.42 -1.71
N ALA A 46 -4.21 -6.25 -1.12
CA ALA A 46 -3.27 -5.72 -0.14
C ALA A 46 -4.02 -5.17 1.07
N ILE A 47 -3.44 -5.37 2.25
CA ILE A 47 -3.75 -4.65 3.47
C ILE A 47 -2.46 -4.01 3.99
N VAL A 48 -2.53 -2.77 4.47
CA VAL A 48 -1.34 -2.02 4.89
C VAL A 48 -1.65 -1.12 6.08
N ALA A 49 -0.74 -1.10 7.05
CA ALA A 49 -0.69 -0.07 8.08
C ALA A 49 0.39 0.94 7.68
N CYS A 50 -0.03 2.11 7.22
CA CYS A 50 0.87 3.16 6.73
C CYS A 50 1.27 4.10 7.87
N ASN A 51 2.53 3.96 8.33
CA ASN A 51 3.15 4.81 9.35
C ASN A 51 4.55 5.24 8.91
N SER A 52 4.67 5.76 7.70
CA SER A 52 5.92 6.08 7.02
C SER A 52 6.59 7.36 7.54
N PHE A 53 7.92 7.45 7.37
CA PHE A 53 8.64 8.71 7.44
C PHE A 53 8.24 9.64 6.30
N GLY A 54 8.27 9.14 5.07
CA GLY A 54 7.97 9.91 3.88
C GLY A 54 6.51 10.28 3.74
N SER A 55 6.27 11.24 2.87
CA SER A 55 4.94 11.75 2.53
C SER A 55 4.23 10.86 1.52
N VAL A 56 2.91 10.76 1.66
CA VAL A 56 2.02 10.11 0.69
C VAL A 56 1.41 11.07 -0.32
N VAL A 57 1.53 12.37 -0.07
CA VAL A 57 1.08 13.44 -0.96
C VAL A 57 2.25 14.20 -1.55
N ALA A 58 2.08 14.70 -2.75
CA ALA A 58 3.07 15.52 -3.42
C ALA A 58 3.14 16.94 -2.81
N PRO A 59 4.30 17.60 -2.87
CA PRO A 59 4.45 18.97 -2.42
C PRO A 59 3.44 19.93 -3.07
N GLY A 60 3.02 20.93 -2.31
CA GLY A 60 2.14 22.01 -2.79
C GLY A 60 0.68 21.64 -2.93
N GLY A 61 0.24 20.43 -2.52
CA GLY A 61 -1.15 20.07 -2.71
C GLY A 61 -1.64 18.84 -1.96
N LYS A 62 -2.80 18.35 -2.42
CA LYS A 62 -3.51 17.19 -1.88
C LYS A 62 -3.33 15.92 -2.71
N ARG A 63 -2.70 16.00 -3.88
CA ARG A 63 -2.60 14.87 -4.80
C ARG A 63 -1.68 13.81 -4.24
N PHE A 64 -2.17 12.58 -4.20
CA PHE A 64 -1.36 11.44 -3.80
C PHE A 64 -0.30 11.10 -4.85
N TRP A 65 0.89 10.68 -4.41
CA TRP A 65 1.88 10.10 -5.32
C TRP A 65 1.31 8.91 -6.10
N ALA A 66 0.46 8.11 -5.44
CA ALA A 66 -0.26 6.99 -6.05
C ALA A 66 -1.38 7.39 -7.01
N GLY A 67 -1.62 8.67 -7.26
CA GLY A 67 -2.77 9.16 -8.05
C GLY A 67 -2.87 8.58 -9.47
N ALA A 68 -1.75 8.17 -10.07
CA ALA A 68 -1.75 7.51 -11.38
C ALA A 68 -2.34 6.08 -11.37
N PHE A 69 -2.49 5.47 -10.18
CA PHE A 69 -3.00 4.11 -10.00
C PHE A 69 -4.43 4.06 -9.48
N GLU A 70 -5.05 5.22 -9.25
CA GLU A 70 -6.41 5.32 -8.71
C GLU A 70 -7.42 4.67 -9.67
N ILE A 71 -8.33 3.88 -9.11
CA ILE A 71 -9.47 3.32 -9.85
C ILE A 71 -10.74 3.99 -9.35
N GLY A 72 -11.47 4.63 -10.25
CA GLY A 72 -12.58 5.49 -9.86
C GLY A 72 -12.09 6.68 -9.03
N GLU A 73 -12.79 6.97 -7.94
CA GLU A 73 -12.46 8.06 -7.01
C GLU A 73 -12.16 7.52 -5.60
N GLU A 74 -11.52 6.36 -5.50
CA GLU A 74 -11.36 5.62 -4.25
C GLU A 74 -10.49 6.31 -3.20
N PHE A 75 -9.76 7.36 -3.60
CA PHE A 75 -9.05 8.29 -2.71
C PHE A 75 -9.08 9.75 -3.24
N GLY A 76 -10.21 10.18 -3.79
CA GLY A 76 -10.55 11.57 -4.04
C GLY A 76 -10.57 12.01 -5.50
N GLY A 77 -10.17 11.17 -6.45
CA GLY A 77 -10.31 11.45 -7.89
C GLY A 77 -9.48 12.63 -8.42
N LEU A 78 -8.43 13.05 -7.69
CA LEU A 78 -7.61 14.21 -8.07
C LEU A 78 -6.61 13.93 -9.19
N GLY A 79 -6.47 12.64 -9.57
CA GLY A 79 -5.53 12.20 -10.58
C GLY A 79 -4.06 12.26 -10.15
N PRO A 80 -3.12 12.04 -11.08
CA PRO A 80 -1.69 12.03 -10.80
C PRO A 80 -1.19 13.38 -10.31
N ALA A 81 -0.15 13.37 -9.48
CA ALA A 81 0.51 14.57 -9.04
C ALA A 81 1.31 15.21 -10.18
N ASP A 82 1.15 16.53 -10.35
CA ASP A 82 1.92 17.30 -11.33
C ASP A 82 3.30 17.71 -10.81
N ALA A 83 3.59 17.39 -9.56
CA ALA A 83 4.82 17.81 -8.91
C ALA A 83 6.03 17.16 -9.58
N ARG A 84 6.96 17.97 -10.03
CA ARG A 84 8.31 17.50 -10.32
C ARG A 84 8.90 16.99 -9.01
N ALA A 85 9.44 15.80 -9.05
CA ALA A 85 10.12 15.23 -7.91
C ALA A 85 11.48 15.96 -7.74
N GLU A 86 11.48 17.07 -7.02
CA GLU A 86 12.71 17.71 -6.58
C GLU A 86 13.29 16.86 -5.45
N GLY A 87 14.53 16.38 -5.64
CA GLY A 87 15.14 15.38 -4.77
C GLY A 87 15.22 15.79 -3.30
N GLU A 88 15.33 17.10 -3.02
CA GLU A 88 15.48 17.67 -1.69
C GLU A 88 14.18 18.28 -1.13
N ASN A 89 13.10 18.27 -1.88
CA ASN A 89 11.80 18.74 -1.39
C ASN A 89 11.07 17.61 -0.63
N TRP A 90 11.20 17.63 0.67
CA TRP A 90 10.58 16.68 1.59
C TRP A 90 9.40 17.31 2.35
N GLU A 91 8.72 18.24 1.74
CA GLU A 91 7.48 18.77 2.26
C GLU A 91 6.54 17.61 2.64
N TRP A 92 5.92 17.69 3.78
CA TRP A 92 5.05 16.66 4.35
C TRP A 92 5.74 15.38 4.84
N ALA A 93 7.07 15.22 4.73
CA ALA A 93 7.78 14.17 5.47
C ALA A 93 7.81 14.50 6.99
N LYS A 94 8.08 13.51 7.84
CA LYS A 94 8.24 13.74 9.29
C LYS A 94 9.50 14.58 9.55
N LEU A 95 9.34 15.66 10.33
CA LEU A 95 10.47 16.54 10.68
C LEU A 95 11.33 15.97 11.83
N ASP A 96 10.79 15.07 12.64
CA ASP A 96 11.46 14.47 13.80
C ASP A 96 11.29 12.94 13.77
N PRO A 97 12.03 12.24 12.91
CA PRO A 97 11.94 10.79 12.82
C PRO A 97 12.59 10.15 14.05
N ARG A 98 11.80 9.42 14.83
CA ARG A 98 12.32 8.61 15.94
C ARG A 98 12.83 7.27 15.42
N PRO A 99 13.98 6.77 15.88
CA PRO A 99 14.41 5.40 15.60
C PRO A 99 13.28 4.42 15.92
N LEU A 100 13.01 3.48 15.03
CA LEU A 100 11.93 2.47 15.14
C LEU A 100 10.50 3.06 15.25
N GLY A 101 10.33 4.35 15.03
CA GLY A 101 9.04 5.04 15.08
C GLY A 101 8.30 5.10 13.74
N ASN A 102 8.95 4.64 12.67
CA ASN A 102 8.41 4.70 11.30
C ASN A 102 8.43 3.30 10.70
N THR A 103 7.31 2.87 10.19
CA THR A 103 7.19 1.53 9.63
C THR A 103 5.92 1.42 8.80
N THR A 104 6.03 1.01 7.57
CA THR A 104 4.90 0.59 6.76
C THR A 104 4.88 -0.93 6.69
N ILE A 105 3.85 -1.54 7.25
CA ILE A 105 3.69 -3.00 7.25
C ILE A 105 2.55 -3.35 6.31
N ALA A 106 2.84 -4.20 5.32
CA ALA A 106 1.86 -4.65 4.35
C ALA A 106 1.81 -6.17 4.23
N CYS A 107 0.64 -6.69 3.88
CA CYS A 107 0.45 -8.06 3.46
C CYS A 107 -0.25 -8.08 2.10
N ILE A 108 0.39 -8.74 1.14
CA ILE A 108 -0.18 -9.05 -0.17
C ILE A 108 -0.82 -10.43 -0.10
N ALA A 109 -2.02 -10.55 -0.64
CA ALA A 109 -2.72 -11.83 -0.74
C ALA A 109 -3.10 -12.13 -2.18
N THR A 110 -2.98 -13.39 -2.61
CA THR A 110 -3.49 -13.89 -3.88
C THR A 110 -4.27 -15.18 -3.69
N ASP A 111 -5.22 -15.44 -4.59
CA ASP A 111 -5.91 -16.73 -4.66
C ASP A 111 -5.14 -17.79 -5.46
N VAL A 112 -4.12 -17.39 -6.23
CA VAL A 112 -3.30 -18.29 -7.04
C VAL A 112 -2.34 -19.11 -6.17
N ALA A 113 -2.29 -20.42 -6.38
CA ALA A 113 -1.33 -21.31 -5.73
C ALA A 113 0.10 -20.96 -6.16
N LEU A 114 0.91 -20.46 -5.23
CA LEU A 114 2.31 -20.09 -5.43
C LEU A 114 3.20 -20.82 -4.42
N ALA A 115 4.40 -21.16 -4.83
CA ALA A 115 5.44 -21.67 -3.96
C ALA A 115 6.02 -20.55 -3.07
N PRO A 116 6.68 -20.87 -1.94
CA PRO A 116 7.22 -19.86 -1.02
C PRO A 116 8.22 -18.90 -1.65
N ASP A 117 9.07 -19.35 -2.55
CA ASP A 117 10.04 -18.52 -3.29
C ASP A 117 9.35 -17.59 -4.30
N GLU A 118 8.26 -18.04 -4.93
CA GLU A 118 7.43 -17.23 -5.80
C GLU A 118 6.71 -16.13 -5.00
N LEU A 119 6.16 -16.46 -3.82
CA LEU A 119 5.56 -15.51 -2.91
C LEU A 119 6.58 -14.48 -2.42
N GLN A 120 7.81 -14.91 -2.11
CA GLN A 120 8.90 -14.00 -1.77
C GLN A 120 9.20 -13.03 -2.93
N ARG A 121 9.19 -13.51 -4.18
CA ARG A 121 9.38 -12.65 -5.35
C ARG A 121 8.24 -11.64 -5.50
N VAL A 122 6.98 -12.07 -5.31
CA VAL A 122 5.82 -11.18 -5.33
C VAL A 122 5.94 -10.11 -4.23
N ALA A 123 6.32 -10.48 -3.00
CA ALA A 123 6.54 -9.53 -1.91
C ALA A 123 7.64 -8.51 -2.24
N THR A 124 8.75 -8.97 -2.85
CA THR A 124 9.83 -8.08 -3.30
C THR A 124 9.35 -7.07 -4.34
N MET A 125 8.61 -7.52 -5.35
CA MET A 125 8.06 -6.63 -6.38
C MET A 125 7.01 -5.67 -5.81
N ALA A 126 6.22 -6.11 -4.83
CA ALA A 126 5.21 -5.27 -4.20
C ALA A 126 5.81 -4.06 -3.46
N GLN A 127 7.08 -4.09 -3.02
CA GLN A 127 7.75 -2.93 -2.42
C GLN A 127 7.83 -1.74 -3.37
N ASP A 128 7.84 -1.97 -4.68
CA ASP A 128 7.73 -0.88 -5.67
C ASP A 128 6.44 -0.08 -5.49
N GLY A 129 5.38 -0.71 -4.98
CA GLY A 129 4.13 -0.03 -4.63
C GLY A 129 4.29 0.98 -3.49
N MET A 130 5.14 0.69 -2.51
CA MET A 130 5.50 1.68 -1.50
C MET A 130 6.25 2.86 -2.13
N ALA A 131 7.20 2.59 -3.03
CA ALA A 131 7.95 3.64 -3.73
C ALA A 131 7.07 4.50 -4.68
N ARG A 132 5.96 3.95 -5.16
CA ARG A 132 4.95 4.68 -5.96
C ARG A 132 4.05 5.56 -5.11
N ALA A 133 3.89 5.26 -3.81
CA ALA A 133 2.92 5.90 -2.93
C ALA A 133 3.54 6.75 -1.81
N ILE A 134 4.81 6.58 -1.49
CA ILE A 134 5.48 7.22 -0.36
C ILE A 134 6.82 7.80 -0.81
N ARG A 135 7.12 9.02 -0.40
CA ARG A 135 8.38 9.67 -0.75
C ARG A 135 8.93 10.54 0.39
N PRO A 136 10.23 10.37 0.78
CA PRO A 136 11.07 9.22 0.49
C PRO A 136 10.55 7.95 1.18
N ILE A 137 10.98 6.78 0.71
CA ILE A 137 10.63 5.48 1.30
C ILE A 137 11.91 4.71 1.61
N HIS A 138 11.80 3.73 2.51
CA HIS A 138 12.92 2.88 2.94
C HIS A 138 14.10 3.68 3.50
N ALA A 139 13.77 4.78 4.22
CA ALA A 139 14.78 5.56 4.92
C ALA A 139 15.46 4.71 6.02
N PRO A 140 16.67 5.07 6.45
CA PRO A 140 17.41 4.29 7.47
C PRO A 140 16.70 4.11 8.81
N PHE A 141 15.65 4.87 9.05
CA PHE A 141 14.80 4.83 10.25
C PHE A 141 13.40 4.24 9.99
N ASP A 142 13.14 3.76 8.77
CA ASP A 142 11.93 3.00 8.43
C ASP A 142 12.16 1.50 8.66
N GLY A 143 11.14 0.82 9.13
CA GLY A 143 11.12 -0.64 9.31
C GLY A 143 10.17 -1.33 8.32
N ASP A 144 10.13 -0.85 7.08
CA ASP A 144 9.15 -1.26 6.08
C ASP A 144 9.23 -2.76 5.76
N THR A 145 8.09 -3.41 5.77
CA THR A 145 8.00 -4.86 5.58
C THR A 145 6.79 -5.23 4.75
N VAL A 146 6.99 -6.11 3.77
CA VAL A 146 5.92 -6.69 2.96
C VAL A 146 5.92 -8.20 3.13
N PHE A 147 4.78 -8.73 3.57
CA PHE A 147 4.48 -10.15 3.57
C PHE A 147 3.67 -10.51 2.33
N ALA A 148 3.78 -11.75 1.86
CA ALA A 148 2.91 -12.29 0.82
C ALA A 148 2.35 -13.64 1.23
N ILE A 149 1.07 -13.85 0.95
CA ILE A 149 0.36 -15.10 1.22
C ILE A 149 -0.43 -15.55 0.00
N SER A 150 -0.59 -16.85 -0.17
CA SER A 150 -1.52 -17.44 -1.12
C SER A 150 -2.60 -18.23 -0.37
N THR A 151 -3.85 -18.08 -0.81
CA THR A 151 -4.94 -18.95 -0.34
C THR A 151 -5.05 -20.25 -1.12
N ALA A 152 -4.28 -20.37 -2.22
CA ALA A 152 -4.23 -21.53 -3.11
C ALA A 152 -5.62 -22.04 -3.56
N ARG A 153 -6.59 -21.11 -3.72
CA ARG A 153 -7.96 -21.45 -4.17
C ARG A 153 -8.03 -21.64 -5.68
N ARG A 154 -6.99 -21.24 -6.38
CA ARG A 154 -6.89 -21.27 -7.84
C ARG A 154 -5.52 -21.81 -8.23
N GLU A 155 -5.50 -22.76 -9.15
CA GLU A 155 -4.28 -23.11 -9.85
C GLU A 155 -3.80 -21.96 -10.73
N ALA A 156 -2.50 -21.92 -10.97
CA ALA A 156 -1.92 -20.96 -11.92
C ALA A 156 -2.52 -21.21 -13.32
N PRO A 157 -2.93 -20.16 -14.06
CA PRO A 157 -3.46 -20.32 -15.40
C PRO A 157 -2.50 -21.07 -16.31
N ALA A 158 -3.01 -22.04 -17.06
CA ALA A 158 -2.23 -22.67 -18.12
C ALA A 158 -1.94 -21.65 -19.23
N MET A 159 -0.75 -21.71 -19.78
CA MET A 159 -0.38 -20.93 -20.97
C MET A 159 0.14 -21.90 -22.02
N ASP A 160 -0.37 -21.79 -23.23
CA ASP A 160 0.11 -22.58 -24.34
C ASP A 160 1.52 -22.14 -24.78
N GLY A 161 2.43 -23.09 -24.96
CA GLY A 161 3.75 -22.79 -25.46
C GLY A 161 4.85 -23.68 -24.83
N PRO A 162 6.07 -23.62 -25.36
CA PRO A 162 7.19 -24.44 -24.90
C PRO A 162 7.88 -23.88 -23.64
N VAL A 163 7.45 -22.73 -23.12
CA VAL A 163 8.07 -22.02 -22.00
C VAL A 163 7.22 -22.25 -20.74
N ASP A 164 7.87 -22.48 -19.60
CA ASP A 164 7.19 -22.53 -18.30
C ASP A 164 6.42 -21.23 -18.04
N PRO A 165 5.10 -21.28 -17.83
CA PRO A 165 4.28 -20.09 -17.58
C PRO A 165 4.51 -19.46 -16.19
N ARG A 166 5.08 -20.18 -15.24
CA ARG A 166 5.20 -19.75 -13.84
C ARG A 166 5.90 -18.41 -13.65
N PRO A 167 7.09 -18.15 -14.25
CA PRO A 167 7.74 -16.85 -14.11
C PRO A 167 6.89 -15.68 -14.61
N PHE A 168 6.09 -15.90 -15.66
CA PHE A 168 5.21 -14.88 -16.22
C PHE A 168 4.05 -14.55 -15.29
N ILE A 169 3.47 -15.58 -14.66
CA ILE A 169 2.40 -15.42 -13.67
C ILE A 169 2.91 -14.69 -12.44
N VAL A 170 4.08 -15.05 -11.92
CA VAL A 170 4.74 -14.37 -10.81
C VAL A 170 5.02 -12.90 -11.14
N CYS A 171 5.54 -12.62 -12.33
CA CYS A 171 5.78 -11.25 -12.81
C CYS A 171 4.48 -10.45 -12.86
N ARG A 172 3.42 -11.01 -13.42
CA ARG A 172 2.10 -10.37 -13.52
C ARG A 172 1.49 -10.09 -12.14
N LEU A 173 1.53 -11.07 -11.24
CA LEU A 173 1.03 -10.92 -9.88
C LEU A 173 1.86 -9.89 -9.09
N GLY A 174 3.19 -9.89 -9.24
CA GLY A 174 4.08 -8.93 -8.58
C GLY A 174 3.84 -7.49 -9.05
N ALA A 175 3.65 -7.27 -10.35
CA ALA A 175 3.33 -5.96 -10.89
C ALA A 175 1.98 -5.45 -10.36
N LEU A 176 0.94 -6.30 -10.39
CA LEU A 176 -0.36 -5.97 -9.81
C LEU A 176 -0.30 -5.74 -8.31
N ALA A 177 0.52 -6.51 -7.58
CA ALA A 177 0.72 -6.34 -6.14
C ALA A 177 1.29 -4.96 -5.81
N ALA A 178 2.22 -4.45 -6.63
CA ALA A 178 2.75 -3.10 -6.47
C ALA A 178 1.67 -2.02 -6.67
N ASP A 179 0.86 -2.13 -7.72
CA ASP A 179 -0.22 -1.16 -7.99
C ASP A 179 -1.30 -1.22 -6.91
N VAL A 180 -1.70 -2.41 -6.49
CA VAL A 180 -2.69 -2.62 -5.43
C VAL A 180 -2.17 -2.10 -4.09
N LEU A 181 -0.88 -2.29 -3.77
CA LEU A 181 -0.29 -1.76 -2.54
C LEU A 181 -0.23 -0.23 -2.56
N ALA A 182 0.13 0.39 -3.68
CA ALA A 182 0.13 1.84 -3.82
C ALA A 182 -1.27 2.43 -3.56
N ARG A 183 -2.31 1.81 -4.14
CA ARG A 183 -3.71 2.19 -3.90
C ARG A 183 -4.12 1.99 -2.44
N ALA A 184 -3.75 0.85 -1.84
CA ALA A 184 -4.06 0.57 -0.44
C ALA A 184 -3.46 1.63 0.50
N ILE A 185 -2.22 2.05 0.28
CA ILE A 185 -1.56 3.11 1.05
C ILE A 185 -2.34 4.41 0.95
N ALA A 186 -2.66 4.88 -0.27
CA ALA A 186 -3.41 6.11 -0.48
C ALA A 186 -4.79 6.06 0.18
N ARG A 187 -5.53 4.97 0.01
CA ARG A 187 -6.85 4.77 0.65
C ARG A 187 -6.78 4.80 2.17
N GLY A 188 -5.73 4.22 2.75
CA GLY A 188 -5.54 4.23 4.21
C GLY A 188 -5.39 5.64 4.77
N VAL A 189 -4.62 6.50 4.10
CA VAL A 189 -4.41 7.89 4.51
C VAL A 189 -5.62 8.77 4.15
N TYR A 190 -6.22 8.58 2.99
CA TYR A 190 -7.44 9.26 2.58
C TYR A 190 -8.59 9.07 3.57
N SER A 191 -8.79 7.84 4.04
CA SER A 191 -9.86 7.48 4.98
C SER A 191 -9.53 7.81 6.44
N ALA A 192 -8.34 8.32 6.72
CA ALA A 192 -7.93 8.61 8.09
C ALA A 192 -8.57 9.90 8.61
N ALA A 193 -9.02 9.87 9.85
CA ALA A 193 -9.50 11.02 10.60
C ALA A 193 -8.57 11.27 11.81
N THR A 194 -8.39 12.52 12.20
CA THR A 194 -7.58 12.88 13.37
C THR A 194 -8.40 12.69 14.64
N PRO A 195 -8.07 11.73 15.53
CA PRO A 195 -8.71 11.62 16.82
C PRO A 195 -8.42 12.84 17.71
N ALA A 196 -9.31 13.11 18.66
CA ALA A 196 -9.09 14.17 19.64
C ALA A 196 -7.76 13.93 20.40
N GLY A 197 -6.94 14.98 20.50
CA GLY A 197 -5.63 14.96 21.16
C GLY A 197 -4.45 14.50 20.30
N MET A 198 -4.68 14.08 19.06
CA MET A 198 -3.59 13.82 18.10
C MET A 198 -3.21 15.09 17.33
N ARG A 199 -1.95 15.17 16.87
CA ARG A 199 -1.40 16.36 16.19
C ARG A 199 -1.42 16.23 14.67
N GLU A 200 -1.38 15.00 14.16
CA GLU A 200 -1.29 14.69 12.74
C GLU A 200 -2.59 15.11 12.04
N ARG A 201 -2.46 15.89 10.98
CA ARG A 201 -3.60 16.36 10.20
C ARG A 201 -4.17 15.25 9.33
N ALA A 202 -5.49 15.11 9.31
CA ALA A 202 -6.14 14.27 8.31
C ALA A 202 -5.99 14.88 6.91
N TRP A 203 -5.87 14.05 5.88
CA TRP A 203 -5.83 14.49 4.49
C TRP A 203 -7.04 15.37 4.13
N ALA A 204 -8.21 15.02 4.63
CA ALA A 204 -9.45 15.78 4.39
C ALA A 204 -9.38 17.26 4.88
N SER A 205 -8.46 17.57 5.79
CA SER A 205 -8.26 18.92 6.32
C SER A 205 -7.18 19.75 5.58
N LEU A 206 -6.56 19.19 4.51
CA LEU A 206 -5.71 19.94 3.60
C LEU A 206 -6.60 20.77 2.63
#